data_effcee01bf24054d61004ad307ae499f
#
_entry.id   effcee01bf24054d61004ad307ae499f
#
_cell.length_a   1.000
_cell.length_b   1.000
_cell.length_c   1.000
_cell.angle_alpha   90.00
_cell.angle_beta   90.00
_cell.angle_gamma   90.00
#
_symmetry.space_group_name_H-M   'P 1'
#
loop_
_entity.id
_entity.type
_entity.pdbx_description
1 polymer ?
#
loop_
_entity_poly.entity_id
_entity_poly.type
_entity_poly.pdbx_seq_one_letter_code
_entity_poly.pdbx_strand_id
1 'polypeptide(L)'
;FGDLRTQIKDYLRTNSNFTDFDFEGSNFSVLIDILAYNSYITAYNTNMQANEAFLDSATLRENVVSHARNIGYVPRSKKSSKAKISFSVDTSSYNSRTVTLKAGPFALGAVQDGNYIFSIPSDVTVPVNTSNIAFFENLDIYEGSYLTKTFTVDYSQPNQRFLIPNSNVDTSTIRVSVSNSTIEVYTLYENILNVNKTSKLFLIQEIEDEKYEILFGDNILGKKPEHGSTISISYIVTNGKSADGSANFTFSGNIKDNNSTNITSGISLITTTSSSENGDDIETIDSVKYLAPRVYASQYRAVTANDYKGLIPYLYSNIDSVTAYGGEELDPPQYGKVFISIKPRNGNFLSEITKNDIKKKLKQYSIAGIKPELIDLKYLYVEIDSTVYY
;
A
#
# COMPACT_ATOMS: atom_id res chain seq x y z
N PHE A 1 -21.66 21.88 27.37
CA PHE A 1 -22.09 21.47 28.70
C PHE A 1 -22.82 22.60 29.42
N GLY A 2 -22.20 23.77 29.59
CA GLY A 2 -22.77 24.93 30.28
C GLY A 2 -24.14 25.35 29.74
N ASP A 3 -24.29 25.38 28.41
CA ASP A 3 -25.55 25.76 27.76
C ASP A 3 -26.68 24.75 28.03
N LEU A 4 -26.39 23.45 28.02
CA LEU A 4 -27.34 22.41 28.37
C LEU A 4 -27.81 22.49 29.81
N ARG A 5 -26.87 22.73 30.75
CA ARG A 5 -27.18 22.96 32.13
C ARG A 5 -28.11 24.17 32.31
N THR A 6 -27.82 25.27 31.65
CA THR A 6 -28.64 26.48 31.67
C THR A 6 -30.03 26.24 31.12
N GLN A 7 -30.14 25.56 29.96
CA GLN A 7 -31.43 25.20 29.34
C GLN A 7 -32.28 24.31 30.27
N ILE A 8 -31.69 23.34 30.97
CA ILE A 8 -32.42 22.48 31.93
C ILE A 8 -32.91 23.31 33.09
N LYS A 9 -32.10 24.24 33.64
CA LYS A 9 -32.49 25.13 34.73
C LYS A 9 -33.61 26.09 34.30
N ASP A 10 -33.53 26.66 33.10
CA ASP A 10 -34.57 27.56 32.56
C ASP A 10 -35.89 26.83 32.29
N TYR A 11 -35.82 25.58 31.79
CA TYR A 11 -37.01 24.72 31.67
C TYR A 11 -37.67 24.46 33.04
N LEU A 12 -36.90 24.14 34.07
CA LEU A 12 -37.42 23.92 35.41
C LEU A 12 -38.02 25.19 36.03
N ARG A 13 -37.43 26.40 35.82
CA ARG A 13 -37.99 27.69 36.27
C ARG A 13 -39.37 27.94 35.68
N THR A 14 -39.57 27.53 34.39
CA THR A 14 -40.80 27.83 33.69
C THR A 14 -41.91 26.79 33.93
N ASN A 15 -41.54 25.53 34.22
CA ASN A 15 -42.50 24.40 34.17
C ASN A 15 -42.58 23.58 35.46
N SER A 16 -41.93 23.97 36.57
CA SER A 16 -41.92 23.22 37.81
C SER A 16 -42.12 24.06 39.07
N ASN A 17 -42.63 23.44 40.11
CA ASN A 17 -42.77 24.02 41.46
C ASN A 17 -41.51 23.78 42.33
N PHE A 18 -40.45 23.22 41.75
CA PHE A 18 -39.19 22.98 42.43
C PHE A 18 -38.41 24.28 42.59
N THR A 19 -37.97 24.58 43.78
CA THR A 19 -37.28 25.83 44.12
C THR A 19 -35.77 25.65 44.38
N ASP A 20 -35.30 24.42 44.59
CA ASP A 20 -33.98 24.07 45.10
C ASP A 20 -32.90 23.85 44.01
N PHE A 21 -33.28 23.92 42.73
CA PHE A 21 -32.39 23.62 41.61
C PHE A 21 -31.34 24.68 41.31
N ASP A 22 -31.52 25.92 41.80
CA ASP A 22 -30.58 27.03 41.59
C ASP A 22 -29.45 27.05 42.65
N PHE A 23 -29.61 26.34 43.75
CA PHE A 23 -28.59 26.27 44.78
C PHE A 23 -27.49 25.27 44.40
N GLU A 24 -26.26 25.73 44.22
CA GLU A 24 -25.15 24.93 43.73
C GLU A 24 -24.79 23.72 44.63
N GLY A 25 -25.07 23.78 45.90
CA GLY A 25 -24.85 22.68 46.85
C GLY A 25 -26.03 21.72 47.02
N SER A 26 -27.14 21.91 46.28
CA SER A 26 -28.29 21.05 46.42
C SER A 26 -28.08 19.71 45.66
N ASN A 27 -28.67 18.63 46.19
CA ASN A 27 -28.67 17.34 45.53
C ASN A 27 -29.36 17.40 44.15
N PHE A 28 -30.30 18.34 43.97
CA PHE A 28 -31.02 18.55 42.73
C PHE A 28 -30.11 19.22 41.65
N SER A 29 -29.26 20.15 42.04
CA SER A 29 -28.26 20.76 41.17
C SER A 29 -27.26 19.71 40.67
N VAL A 30 -26.83 18.77 41.52
CA VAL A 30 -25.96 17.67 41.14
C VAL A 30 -26.64 16.74 40.11
N LEU A 31 -27.94 16.43 40.28
CA LEU A 31 -28.69 15.65 39.29
C LEU A 31 -28.80 16.38 37.95
N ILE A 32 -29.03 17.68 37.94
CA ILE A 32 -29.04 18.49 36.73
C ILE A 32 -27.67 18.41 36.01
N ASP A 33 -26.58 18.49 36.77
CA ASP A 33 -25.23 18.39 36.21
C ASP A 33 -25.00 16.99 35.58
N ILE A 34 -25.44 15.91 36.22
CA ILE A 34 -25.35 14.56 35.68
C ILE A 34 -26.19 14.42 34.40
N LEU A 35 -27.41 14.95 34.38
CA LEU A 35 -28.29 14.92 33.19
C LEU A 35 -27.71 15.76 32.04
N ALA A 36 -27.21 16.96 32.35
CA ALA A 36 -26.57 17.82 31.35
C ALA A 36 -25.32 17.15 30.76
N TYR A 37 -24.51 16.51 31.60
CA TYR A 37 -23.33 15.79 31.17
C TYR A 37 -23.70 14.57 30.29
N ASN A 38 -24.67 13.78 30.72
CA ASN A 38 -25.14 12.65 29.91
C ASN A 38 -25.70 13.09 28.57
N SER A 39 -26.50 14.17 28.55
CA SER A 39 -27.02 14.72 27.30
C SER A 39 -25.92 15.26 26.38
N TYR A 40 -24.89 15.91 26.96
CA TYR A 40 -23.72 16.37 26.22
C TYR A 40 -22.96 15.20 25.57
N ILE A 41 -22.65 14.15 26.32
CA ILE A 41 -21.96 12.96 25.81
C ILE A 41 -22.81 12.25 24.76
N THR A 42 -24.11 12.14 24.96
CA THR A 42 -25.04 11.52 23.98
C THR A 42 -25.04 12.34 22.69
N ALA A 43 -25.17 13.64 22.76
CA ALA A 43 -25.13 14.52 21.58
C ALA A 43 -23.79 14.47 20.85
N TYR A 44 -22.70 14.43 21.61
CA TYR A 44 -21.34 14.27 21.04
C TYR A 44 -21.21 12.93 20.29
N ASN A 45 -21.60 11.81 20.92
CA ASN A 45 -21.54 10.49 20.29
C ASN A 45 -22.44 10.41 19.06
N THR A 46 -23.64 11.00 19.10
CA THR A 46 -24.54 11.05 17.96
C THR A 46 -23.94 11.84 16.80
N ASN A 47 -23.34 13.00 17.06
CA ASN A 47 -22.63 13.80 16.05
C ASN A 47 -21.44 13.02 15.48
N MET A 48 -20.67 12.37 16.34
CA MET A 48 -19.55 11.54 15.89
C MET A 48 -20.03 10.42 14.97
N GLN A 49 -21.07 9.69 15.35
CA GLN A 49 -21.65 8.64 14.50
C GLN A 49 -22.17 9.18 13.16
N ALA A 50 -22.83 10.34 13.17
CA ALA A 50 -23.31 10.96 11.94
C ALA A 50 -22.15 11.35 11.00
N ASN A 51 -21.08 11.92 11.55
CA ASN A 51 -19.89 12.27 10.77
C ASN A 51 -19.17 11.03 10.23
N GLU A 52 -19.04 9.98 11.04
CA GLU A 52 -18.37 8.74 10.62
C GLU A 52 -19.19 7.88 9.64
N ALA A 53 -20.46 8.20 9.40
CA ALA A 53 -21.33 7.47 8.46
C ALA A 53 -21.00 7.73 6.98
N PHE A 54 -20.27 8.79 6.64
CA PHE A 54 -19.98 9.17 5.27
C PHE A 54 -18.47 9.27 5.03
N LEU A 55 -18.03 8.85 3.83
CA LEU A 55 -16.62 8.89 3.44
C LEU A 55 -15.99 10.28 3.59
N ASP A 56 -16.70 11.32 3.19
CA ASP A 56 -16.18 12.70 3.18
C ASP A 56 -15.98 13.26 4.58
N SER A 57 -16.88 12.95 5.52
CA SER A 57 -16.86 13.50 6.88
C SER A 57 -16.19 12.59 7.91
N ALA A 58 -16.01 11.30 7.63
CA ALA A 58 -15.36 10.36 8.55
C ALA A 58 -13.93 10.80 8.88
N THR A 59 -13.54 10.69 10.14
CA THR A 59 -12.21 11.10 10.63
C THR A 59 -11.35 9.92 11.05
N LEU A 60 -11.97 8.82 11.44
CA LEU A 60 -11.28 7.60 11.82
C LEU A 60 -10.88 6.81 10.57
N ARG A 61 -9.58 6.45 10.48
CA ARG A 61 -9.03 5.70 9.34
C ARG A 61 -9.83 4.43 9.05
N GLU A 62 -10.19 3.68 10.07
CA GLU A 62 -10.92 2.41 9.96
C GLU A 62 -12.26 2.58 9.25
N ASN A 63 -12.99 3.65 9.58
CA ASN A 63 -14.27 3.97 8.95
C ASN A 63 -14.08 4.42 7.50
N VAL A 64 -13.10 5.29 7.23
CA VAL A 64 -12.75 5.74 5.88
C VAL A 64 -12.36 4.55 5.00
N VAL A 65 -11.52 3.65 5.50
CA VAL A 65 -11.10 2.43 4.79
C VAL A 65 -12.30 1.50 4.56
N SER A 66 -13.19 1.35 5.54
CA SER A 66 -14.41 0.55 5.41
C SER A 66 -15.34 1.11 4.32
N HIS A 67 -15.55 2.42 4.28
CA HIS A 67 -16.34 3.06 3.22
C HIS A 67 -15.68 2.94 1.85
N ALA A 68 -14.36 3.16 1.76
CA ALA A 68 -13.60 3.00 0.52
C ALA A 68 -13.68 1.56 -0.02
N ARG A 69 -13.58 0.56 0.86
CA ARG A 69 -13.73 -0.85 0.52
C ARG A 69 -15.11 -1.18 -0.04
N ASN A 70 -16.18 -0.60 0.48
CA ASN A 70 -17.54 -0.80 -0.03
C ASN A 70 -17.72 -0.37 -1.49
N ILE A 71 -16.91 0.59 -1.96
CA ILE A 71 -16.86 1.00 -3.36
C ILE A 71 -15.72 0.34 -4.15
N GLY A 72 -15.07 -0.70 -3.57
CA GLY A 72 -14.03 -1.48 -4.22
C GLY A 72 -12.63 -0.84 -4.23
N TYR A 73 -12.42 0.24 -3.47
CA TYR A 73 -11.11 0.86 -3.35
C TYR A 73 -10.31 0.23 -2.21
N VAL A 74 -9.08 -0.19 -2.52
CA VAL A 74 -8.12 -0.69 -1.52
C VAL A 74 -7.04 0.37 -1.33
N PRO A 75 -6.92 0.97 -0.14
CA PRO A 75 -5.86 1.94 0.13
C PRO A 75 -4.48 1.35 -0.04
N ARG A 76 -3.52 2.18 -0.44
CA ARG A 76 -2.14 1.76 -0.58
C ARG A 76 -1.52 1.51 0.79
N SER A 77 -0.88 0.36 0.92
CA SER A 77 -0.06 0.04 2.08
C SER A 77 1.23 0.86 2.11
N LYS A 78 1.93 0.80 3.21
CA LYS A 78 3.32 1.24 3.28
C LYS A 78 4.15 0.48 2.26
N LYS A 79 5.09 1.15 1.62
CA LYS A 79 5.86 0.59 0.51
C LYS A 79 7.34 0.57 0.83
N SER A 80 7.96 -0.56 0.59
CA SER A 80 9.40 -0.76 0.77
C SER A 80 10.21 0.06 -0.22
N SER A 81 11.32 0.63 0.24
CA SER A 81 12.37 1.12 -0.64
C SER A 81 12.93 -0.05 -1.44
N LYS A 82 13.05 0.13 -2.75
CA LYS A 82 13.45 -0.90 -3.69
C LYS A 82 14.76 -0.54 -4.37
N ALA A 83 15.73 -1.45 -4.37
CA ALA A 83 16.98 -1.32 -5.12
C ALA A 83 17.12 -2.41 -6.17
N LYS A 84 17.93 -2.15 -7.20
CA LYS A 84 18.34 -3.15 -8.19
C LYS A 84 19.82 -3.41 -8.08
N ILE A 85 20.17 -4.69 -7.96
CA ILE A 85 21.55 -5.13 -7.77
C ILE A 85 21.91 -6.26 -8.71
N SER A 86 23.21 -6.45 -8.91
CA SER A 86 23.75 -7.58 -9.65
C SER A 86 24.96 -8.16 -8.90
N PHE A 87 25.11 -9.48 -8.92
CA PHE A 87 26.26 -10.16 -8.36
C PHE A 87 26.42 -11.53 -9.03
N SER A 88 27.56 -12.16 -8.84
CA SER A 88 27.84 -13.49 -9.35
C SER A 88 28.27 -14.45 -8.26
N VAL A 89 28.09 -15.73 -8.50
CA VAL A 89 28.46 -16.82 -7.61
C VAL A 89 29.34 -17.80 -8.38
N ASP A 90 30.57 -17.98 -7.95
CA ASP A 90 31.46 -19.02 -8.47
C ASP A 90 31.13 -20.35 -7.79
N THR A 91 30.71 -21.31 -8.60
CA THR A 91 30.29 -22.64 -8.18
C THR A 91 31.32 -23.73 -8.50
N SER A 92 32.53 -23.35 -8.87
CA SER A 92 33.61 -24.31 -9.26
C SER A 92 33.85 -25.40 -8.21
N SER A 93 33.67 -25.06 -6.92
CA SER A 93 33.81 -25.99 -5.78
C SER A 93 32.56 -26.84 -5.51
N TYR A 94 31.39 -26.56 -6.16
CA TYR A 94 30.10 -27.17 -5.80
C TYR A 94 29.53 -28.06 -6.91
N ASN A 95 30.09 -28.07 -8.11
CA ASN A 95 29.60 -28.80 -9.27
C ASN A 95 28.07 -28.67 -9.51
N SER A 96 27.57 -27.47 -9.42
CA SER A 96 26.14 -27.15 -9.46
C SER A 96 25.68 -26.81 -10.87
N ARG A 97 24.47 -27.21 -11.25
CA ARG A 97 23.82 -26.82 -12.54
C ARG A 97 22.97 -25.56 -12.38
N THR A 98 22.38 -25.38 -11.23
CA THR A 98 21.56 -24.22 -10.88
C THR A 98 21.89 -23.75 -9.48
N VAL A 99 21.71 -22.47 -9.25
CA VAL A 99 21.88 -21.81 -7.96
C VAL A 99 20.59 -21.09 -7.61
N THR A 100 20.08 -21.34 -6.41
CA THR A 100 18.87 -20.72 -5.88
C THR A 100 19.19 -19.80 -4.73
N LEU A 101 18.92 -18.53 -4.90
CA LEU A 101 18.88 -17.55 -3.83
C LEU A 101 17.53 -17.66 -3.11
N LYS A 102 17.56 -17.95 -1.83
CA LYS A 102 16.36 -18.17 -1.02
C LYS A 102 15.69 -16.86 -0.61
N ALA A 103 14.34 -16.87 -0.59
CA ALA A 103 13.57 -15.79 -0.02
C ALA A 103 13.96 -15.52 1.44
N GLY A 104 13.97 -14.26 1.83
CA GLY A 104 14.36 -13.83 3.16
C GLY A 104 15.35 -12.68 3.16
N PRO A 105 16.04 -12.41 4.29
CA PRO A 105 17.07 -11.41 4.38
C PRO A 105 18.18 -11.68 3.36
N PHE A 106 18.58 -10.65 2.62
CA PHE A 106 19.54 -10.76 1.53
C PHE A 106 20.80 -9.93 1.76
N ALA A 107 20.64 -8.67 2.13
CA ALA A 107 21.77 -7.75 2.30
C ALA A 107 21.50 -6.69 3.36
N LEU A 108 22.57 -6.10 3.86
CA LEU A 108 22.54 -4.88 4.65
C LEU A 108 22.91 -3.71 3.76
N GLY A 109 22.07 -2.71 3.73
CA GLY A 109 22.29 -1.45 3.02
C GLY A 109 22.48 -0.31 4.01
N ALA A 110 23.44 0.58 3.73
CA ALA A 110 23.72 1.75 4.56
C ALA A 110 23.11 3.02 3.94
N VAL A 111 22.47 3.82 4.77
CA VAL A 111 22.04 5.20 4.49
C VAL A 111 22.56 6.09 5.62
N GLN A 112 22.60 7.42 5.42
CA GLN A 112 23.17 8.38 6.38
C GLN A 112 22.73 8.16 7.84
N ASP A 113 21.48 7.70 8.04
CA ASP A 113 20.86 7.56 9.37
C ASP A 113 20.89 6.15 9.94
N GLY A 114 21.47 5.16 9.24
CA GLY A 114 21.55 3.80 9.75
C GLY A 114 21.72 2.69 8.73
N ASN A 115 21.71 1.46 9.22
CA ASN A 115 21.75 0.24 8.42
C ASN A 115 20.36 -0.37 8.32
N TYR A 116 19.95 -0.71 7.12
CA TYR A 116 18.67 -1.31 6.81
C TYR A 116 18.87 -2.72 6.23
N ILE A 117 17.96 -3.62 6.60
CA ILE A 117 17.91 -4.96 6.03
C ILE A 117 17.16 -4.89 4.70
N PHE A 118 17.75 -5.48 3.66
CA PHE A 118 17.07 -5.68 2.38
C PHE A 118 16.78 -7.16 2.21
N SER A 119 15.58 -7.49 1.79
CA SER A 119 15.04 -8.84 1.69
C SER A 119 14.53 -9.14 0.30
N ILE A 120 14.39 -10.42 -0.02
CA ILE A 120 13.82 -10.92 -1.27
C ILE A 120 12.52 -11.65 -0.96
N PRO A 121 11.39 -11.32 -1.63
CA PRO A 121 10.09 -11.89 -1.29
C PRO A 121 9.88 -13.31 -1.81
N SER A 122 10.70 -13.78 -2.75
CA SER A 122 10.57 -15.11 -3.36
C SER A 122 11.93 -15.68 -3.78
N ASP A 123 12.02 -17.02 -3.85
CA ASP A 123 13.20 -17.70 -4.35
C ASP A 123 13.54 -17.30 -5.78
N VAL A 124 14.81 -17.08 -6.08
CA VAL A 124 15.32 -16.77 -7.43
C VAL A 124 16.35 -17.83 -7.82
N THR A 125 16.05 -18.57 -8.89
CA THR A 125 16.94 -19.63 -9.40
C THR A 125 17.54 -19.21 -10.73
N VAL A 126 18.86 -19.32 -10.85
CA VAL A 126 19.61 -19.03 -12.08
C VAL A 126 20.44 -20.24 -12.51
N PRO A 127 20.63 -20.44 -13.81
CA PRO A 127 21.52 -21.49 -14.32
C PRO A 127 22.99 -21.10 -14.12
N VAL A 128 23.84 -22.12 -13.95
CA VAL A 128 25.29 -21.97 -13.93
C VAL A 128 25.80 -22.07 -15.38
N ASN A 129 26.69 -21.16 -15.77
CA ASN A 129 27.27 -21.14 -17.10
C ASN A 129 28.42 -22.16 -17.27
N THR A 130 28.98 -22.25 -18.47
CA THR A 130 30.10 -23.15 -18.80
C THR A 130 31.40 -22.84 -18.03
N SER A 131 31.51 -21.67 -17.45
CA SER A 131 32.64 -21.24 -16.60
C SER A 131 32.37 -21.46 -15.11
N ASN A 132 31.36 -22.23 -14.75
CA ASN A 132 30.91 -22.48 -13.38
C ASN A 132 30.48 -21.22 -12.60
N ILE A 133 29.99 -20.21 -13.29
CA ILE A 133 29.52 -18.96 -12.67
C ILE A 133 28.01 -18.84 -12.87
N ALA A 134 27.29 -18.53 -11.79
CA ALA A 134 25.89 -18.15 -11.79
C ALA A 134 25.77 -16.62 -11.67
N PHE A 135 25.05 -15.98 -12.59
CA PHE A 135 24.85 -14.53 -12.61
C PHE A 135 23.44 -14.18 -12.14
N PHE A 136 23.35 -13.36 -11.11
CA PHE A 136 22.12 -12.69 -10.69
C PHE A 136 22.15 -11.24 -11.19
N GLU A 137 21.40 -10.95 -12.24
CA GLU A 137 21.39 -9.64 -12.91
C GLU A 137 20.09 -8.89 -12.64
N ASN A 138 20.20 -7.60 -12.32
CA ASN A 138 19.06 -6.70 -12.10
C ASN A 138 18.03 -7.24 -11.09
N LEU A 139 18.52 -7.88 -10.02
CA LEU A 139 17.68 -8.43 -8.97
C LEU A 139 17.04 -7.32 -8.17
N ASP A 140 15.73 -7.38 -8.02
CA ASP A 140 14.96 -6.49 -7.18
C ASP A 140 15.08 -6.92 -5.71
N ILE A 141 15.57 -6.04 -4.85
CA ILE A 141 15.60 -6.22 -3.40
C ILE A 141 14.76 -5.13 -2.72
N TYR A 142 14.10 -5.49 -1.64
CA TYR A 142 13.15 -4.67 -0.92
C TYR A 142 13.62 -4.45 0.51
N GLU A 143 13.60 -3.20 0.95
CA GLU A 143 13.90 -2.89 2.34
C GLU A 143 12.85 -3.46 3.27
N GLY A 144 13.31 -4.03 4.36
CA GLY A 144 12.47 -4.51 5.47
C GLY A 144 12.77 -5.93 5.90
N SER A 145 12.11 -6.30 6.99
CA SER A 145 12.23 -7.62 7.61
C SER A 145 11.26 -8.60 6.95
N TYR A 146 11.80 -9.67 6.38
CA TYR A 146 11.00 -10.77 5.83
C TYR A 146 10.44 -11.64 6.95
N LEU A 147 9.12 -11.78 6.99
CA LEU A 147 8.40 -12.58 7.97
C LEU A 147 7.48 -13.58 7.28
N THR A 148 7.19 -14.67 7.97
CA THR A 148 6.22 -15.68 7.52
C THR A 148 5.25 -16.01 8.63
N LYS A 149 3.95 -16.00 8.32
CA LYS A 149 2.86 -16.45 9.20
C LYS A 149 2.18 -17.66 8.59
N THR A 150 1.95 -18.69 9.41
CA THR A 150 1.26 -19.91 8.98
C THR A 150 -0.09 -20.05 9.67
N PHE A 151 -1.05 -20.63 8.95
CA PHE A 151 -2.39 -20.97 9.45
C PHE A 151 -2.76 -22.37 8.97
N THR A 152 -3.56 -23.07 9.77
CA THR A 152 -4.19 -24.32 9.34
C THR A 152 -5.66 -24.04 9.03
N VAL A 153 -6.13 -24.49 7.89
CA VAL A 153 -7.53 -24.31 7.48
C VAL A 153 -8.42 -25.25 8.27
N ASP A 154 -9.38 -24.66 9.00
CA ASP A 154 -10.32 -25.41 9.82
C ASP A 154 -11.77 -25.03 9.46
N TYR A 155 -12.49 -25.95 8.81
CA TYR A 155 -13.88 -25.75 8.43
C TYR A 155 -14.87 -25.84 9.61
N SER A 156 -14.42 -26.30 10.79
CA SER A 156 -15.25 -26.25 12.00
C SER A 156 -15.44 -24.81 12.51
N GLN A 157 -14.57 -23.89 12.07
CA GLN A 157 -14.66 -22.45 12.35
C GLN A 157 -15.29 -21.72 11.16
N PRO A 158 -16.59 -21.38 11.21
CA PRO A 158 -17.30 -20.85 10.03
C PRO A 158 -16.78 -19.51 9.53
N ASN A 159 -16.09 -18.73 10.37
CA ASN A 159 -15.56 -17.40 10.04
C ASN A 159 -14.05 -17.32 10.34
N GLN A 160 -13.28 -18.34 9.94
CA GLN A 160 -11.82 -18.30 10.12
C GLN A 160 -11.22 -17.15 9.31
N ARG A 161 -10.47 -16.28 9.99
CA ARG A 161 -9.79 -15.12 9.42
C ARG A 161 -8.28 -15.33 9.34
N PHE A 162 -7.66 -14.92 8.24
CA PHE A 162 -6.22 -15.05 8.01
C PHE A 162 -5.56 -13.67 8.10
N LEU A 163 -5.24 -13.28 9.35
CA LEU A 163 -4.75 -11.94 9.66
C LEU A 163 -3.23 -11.88 9.68
N ILE A 164 -2.67 -10.91 8.99
CA ILE A 164 -1.25 -10.55 9.11
C ILE A 164 -1.13 -9.70 10.39
N PRO A 165 -0.37 -10.18 11.40
CA PRO A 165 -0.38 -9.55 12.73
C PRO A 165 0.38 -8.22 12.78
N ASN A 166 1.20 -7.93 11.78
CA ASN A 166 2.05 -6.75 11.73
C ASN A 166 1.39 -5.61 10.97
N SER A 167 1.57 -4.38 11.45
CA SER A 167 1.40 -3.15 10.69
C SER A 167 2.65 -2.87 9.82
N ASN A 168 2.63 -1.83 9.01
CA ASN A 168 3.73 -1.43 8.13
C ASN A 168 4.16 -2.52 7.11
N VAL A 169 3.21 -3.35 6.68
CA VAL A 169 3.45 -4.39 5.67
C VAL A 169 3.40 -3.78 4.27
N ASP A 170 4.39 -4.12 3.44
CA ASP A 170 4.32 -3.85 2.00
C ASP A 170 3.51 -4.95 1.33
N THR A 171 2.26 -4.65 0.96
CA THR A 171 1.34 -5.62 0.34
C THR A 171 1.81 -6.15 -1.00
N SER A 172 2.67 -5.43 -1.71
CA SER A 172 3.25 -5.89 -3.00
C SER A 172 4.22 -7.06 -2.83
N THR A 173 4.78 -7.21 -1.63
CA THR A 173 5.74 -8.29 -1.29
C THR A 173 5.06 -9.55 -0.76
N ILE A 174 3.75 -9.52 -0.51
CA ILE A 174 3.01 -10.66 0.04
C ILE A 174 3.06 -11.83 -0.95
N ARG A 175 3.43 -12.99 -0.43
CA ARG A 175 3.40 -14.27 -1.15
C ARG A 175 2.62 -15.28 -0.34
N VAL A 176 1.68 -15.95 -0.98
CA VAL A 176 0.78 -16.92 -0.34
C VAL A 176 0.96 -18.28 -0.99
N SER A 177 1.24 -19.27 -0.17
CA SER A 177 1.25 -20.66 -0.58
C SER A 177 0.35 -21.50 0.32
N VAL A 178 -0.31 -22.49 -0.28
CA VAL A 178 -1.18 -23.44 0.42
C VAL A 178 -0.59 -24.82 0.22
N SER A 179 -0.30 -25.52 1.29
CA SER A 179 0.30 -26.85 1.29
C SER A 179 -0.68 -27.85 1.88
N ASN A 180 -0.95 -28.90 1.11
CA ASN A 180 -1.60 -30.13 1.58
C ASN A 180 -0.71 -31.30 1.15
N SER A 181 -1.01 -32.00 0.06
CA SER A 181 -0.11 -33.01 -0.55
C SER A 181 0.92 -32.37 -1.46
N THR A 182 0.60 -31.22 -2.04
CA THR A 182 1.47 -30.42 -2.93
C THR A 182 1.44 -28.96 -2.47
N ILE A 183 2.50 -28.21 -2.83
CA ILE A 183 2.54 -26.78 -2.57
C ILE A 183 1.89 -26.06 -3.75
N GLU A 184 0.84 -25.31 -3.49
CA GLU A 184 0.14 -24.48 -4.45
C GLU A 184 0.43 -22.99 -4.14
N VAL A 185 0.91 -22.26 -5.14
CA VAL A 185 1.12 -20.81 -5.03
C VAL A 185 -0.14 -20.09 -5.45
N TYR A 186 -0.60 -19.18 -4.60
CA TYR A 186 -1.74 -18.31 -4.88
C TYR A 186 -1.22 -16.94 -5.29
N THR A 187 -1.91 -16.29 -6.23
CA THR A 187 -1.57 -14.96 -6.74
C THR A 187 -2.57 -13.91 -6.29
N LEU A 188 -2.12 -12.68 -6.14
CA LEU A 188 -3.01 -11.57 -5.81
C LEU A 188 -4.03 -11.38 -6.95
N TYR A 189 -5.30 -11.22 -6.56
CA TYR A 189 -6.37 -10.91 -7.51
C TYR A 189 -6.19 -9.49 -8.06
N GLU A 190 -6.00 -9.37 -9.36
CA GLU A 190 -5.87 -8.08 -10.05
C GLU A 190 -7.02 -7.81 -11.04
N ASN A 191 -7.60 -8.88 -11.62
CA ASN A 191 -8.61 -8.72 -12.65
C ASN A 191 -9.58 -9.91 -12.68
N ILE A 192 -10.88 -9.61 -12.85
CA ILE A 192 -11.95 -10.64 -12.92
C ILE A 192 -11.94 -11.46 -14.22
N LEU A 193 -11.22 -11.01 -15.25
CA LEU A 193 -11.14 -11.71 -16.52
C LEU A 193 -10.45 -13.06 -16.35
N ASN A 194 -11.12 -14.11 -16.81
CA ASN A 194 -10.65 -15.51 -16.75
C ASN A 194 -10.55 -16.12 -15.34
N VAL A 195 -11.19 -15.55 -14.33
CA VAL A 195 -11.29 -16.18 -13.00
C VAL A 195 -12.35 -17.28 -13.04
N ASN A 196 -11.98 -18.47 -12.57
CA ASN A 196 -12.86 -19.62 -12.46
C ASN A 196 -12.68 -20.29 -11.08
N LYS A 197 -13.47 -21.33 -10.81
CA LYS A 197 -13.47 -22.07 -9.54
C LYS A 197 -12.13 -22.71 -9.15
N THR A 198 -11.22 -22.90 -10.10
CA THR A 198 -9.90 -23.53 -9.88
C THR A 198 -8.77 -22.51 -9.82
N SER A 199 -9.05 -21.23 -10.09
CA SER A 199 -8.06 -20.16 -10.06
C SER A 199 -7.55 -19.96 -8.62
N LYS A 200 -6.23 -20.06 -8.43
CA LYS A 200 -5.56 -19.91 -7.15
C LYS A 200 -5.29 -18.43 -6.88
N LEU A 201 -6.26 -17.77 -6.28
CA LEU A 201 -6.27 -16.33 -6.06
C LEU A 201 -6.49 -16.01 -4.59
N PHE A 202 -5.94 -14.88 -4.16
CA PHE A 202 -6.26 -14.27 -2.89
C PHE A 202 -6.51 -12.77 -3.05
N LEU A 203 -7.31 -12.21 -2.14
CA LEU A 203 -7.53 -10.78 -2.02
C LEU A 203 -6.90 -10.29 -0.73
N ILE A 204 -6.56 -9.01 -0.70
CA ILE A 204 -6.05 -8.32 0.49
C ILE A 204 -7.03 -7.22 0.85
N GLN A 205 -7.36 -7.12 2.11
CA GLN A 205 -8.10 -5.96 2.63
C GLN A 205 -7.40 -5.40 3.87
N GLU A 206 -7.40 -4.09 4.00
CA GLU A 206 -6.97 -3.40 5.21
C GLU A 206 -8.09 -3.53 6.26
N ILE A 207 -7.68 -3.80 7.50
CA ILE A 207 -8.53 -3.90 8.68
C ILE A 207 -8.06 -2.90 9.74
N GLU A 208 -8.54 -3.04 10.96
CA GLU A 208 -8.15 -2.21 12.10
C GLU A 208 -6.63 -2.22 12.34
N ASP A 209 -6.09 -1.14 12.91
CA ASP A 209 -4.67 -0.96 13.23
C ASP A 209 -3.72 -1.08 12.02
N GLU A 210 -4.14 -0.70 10.82
CA GLU A 210 -3.32 -0.79 9.59
C GLU A 210 -2.80 -2.20 9.30
N LYS A 211 -3.51 -3.21 9.77
CA LYS A 211 -3.23 -4.62 9.49
C LYS A 211 -3.97 -5.10 8.27
N TYR A 212 -3.56 -6.26 7.76
CA TYR A 212 -4.13 -6.81 6.53
C TYR A 212 -4.70 -8.20 6.78
N GLU A 213 -5.82 -8.47 6.13
CA GLU A 213 -6.48 -9.77 6.08
C GLU A 213 -6.37 -10.34 4.67
N ILE A 214 -6.07 -11.62 4.59
CA ILE A 214 -6.04 -12.38 3.34
C ILE A 214 -7.36 -13.13 3.20
N LEU A 215 -8.02 -12.94 2.06
CA LEU A 215 -9.26 -13.61 1.70
C LEU A 215 -9.02 -14.54 0.52
N PHE A 216 -9.63 -15.70 0.54
CA PHE A 216 -9.56 -16.69 -0.54
C PHE A 216 -10.88 -16.81 -1.28
N GLY A 217 -10.86 -17.46 -2.44
CA GLY A 217 -12.07 -17.77 -3.19
C GLY A 217 -13.01 -18.73 -2.45
N ASP A 218 -14.22 -18.83 -2.94
CA ASP A 218 -15.32 -19.62 -2.39
C ASP A 218 -15.66 -20.88 -3.21
N ASN A 219 -14.80 -21.28 -4.18
CA ASN A 219 -15.01 -22.29 -5.19
C ASN A 219 -16.04 -21.91 -6.28
N ILE A 220 -16.48 -20.66 -6.32
CA ILE A 220 -17.23 -20.04 -7.42
C ILE A 220 -16.29 -19.09 -8.15
N LEU A 221 -15.74 -18.13 -7.41
CA LEU A 221 -14.71 -17.18 -7.84
C LEU A 221 -13.41 -17.46 -7.10
N GLY A 222 -12.56 -18.31 -7.70
CA GLY A 222 -11.31 -18.74 -7.11
C GLY A 222 -11.42 -19.98 -6.22
N LYS A 223 -10.28 -20.69 -6.11
CA LYS A 223 -10.16 -21.92 -5.32
C LYS A 223 -10.14 -21.59 -3.82
N LYS A 224 -11.03 -22.23 -3.06
CA LYS A 224 -11.00 -22.21 -1.58
C LYS A 224 -9.92 -23.20 -1.10
N PRO A 225 -9.05 -22.81 -0.15
CA PRO A 225 -8.12 -23.75 0.49
C PRO A 225 -8.85 -24.90 1.17
N GLU A 226 -8.32 -26.11 1.05
CA GLU A 226 -8.97 -27.33 1.59
C GLU A 226 -8.81 -27.42 3.11
N HIS A 227 -9.76 -28.09 3.78
CA HIS A 227 -9.68 -28.36 5.23
C HIS A 227 -8.39 -29.12 5.55
N GLY A 228 -7.71 -28.73 6.63
CA GLY A 228 -6.46 -29.32 7.08
C GLY A 228 -5.21 -28.83 6.31
N SER A 229 -5.37 -28.06 5.21
CA SER A 229 -4.22 -27.49 4.52
C SER A 229 -3.54 -26.39 5.35
N THR A 230 -2.23 -26.24 5.15
CA THR A 230 -1.44 -25.18 5.80
C THR A 230 -1.27 -24.03 4.81
N ILE A 231 -1.75 -22.85 5.20
CA ILE A 231 -1.53 -21.60 4.49
C ILE A 231 -0.27 -20.95 5.05
N SER A 232 0.69 -20.63 4.19
CA SER A 232 1.91 -19.87 4.52
C SER A 232 1.88 -18.53 3.82
N ILE A 233 1.88 -17.46 4.59
CA ILE A 233 1.87 -16.08 4.12
C ILE A 233 3.21 -15.46 4.46
N SER A 234 4.00 -15.12 3.45
CA SER A 234 5.27 -14.43 3.59
C SER A 234 5.13 -12.98 3.16
N TYR A 235 5.74 -12.06 3.87
CA TYR A 235 5.62 -10.62 3.65
C TYR A 235 6.82 -9.87 4.21
N ILE A 236 7.00 -8.63 3.79
CA ILE A 236 8.04 -7.73 4.28
C ILE A 236 7.40 -6.62 5.11
N VAL A 237 7.92 -6.41 6.32
CA VAL A 237 7.61 -5.27 7.19
C VAL A 237 8.67 -4.21 6.97
N THR A 238 8.26 -3.02 6.53
CA THR A 238 9.13 -1.97 6.00
C THR A 238 9.13 -0.70 6.85
N ASN A 239 10.23 0.05 6.79
CA ASN A 239 10.34 1.40 7.33
C ASN A 239 9.91 2.48 6.31
N GLY A 240 9.49 2.07 5.10
CA GLY A 240 9.07 2.98 4.06
C GLY A 240 10.23 3.72 3.40
N LYS A 241 10.10 5.04 3.27
CA LYS A 241 11.09 5.91 2.60
C LYS A 241 12.40 6.10 3.37
N SER A 242 12.49 5.68 4.63
CA SER A 242 13.68 5.91 5.46
C SER A 242 14.96 5.26 4.91
N ALA A 243 14.82 4.24 4.08
CA ALA A 243 15.94 3.54 3.46
C ALA A 243 16.21 3.96 2.01
N ASP A 244 15.54 5.02 1.50
CA ASP A 244 15.81 5.54 0.16
C ASP A 244 17.22 6.13 0.09
N GLY A 245 17.92 5.89 -1.02
CA GLY A 245 19.29 6.36 -1.27
C GLY A 245 20.38 5.36 -0.89
N SER A 246 20.04 4.16 -0.40
CA SER A 246 21.07 3.12 -0.16
C SER A 246 21.66 2.63 -1.48
N ALA A 247 22.99 2.71 -1.59
CA ALA A 247 23.71 2.34 -2.79
C ALA A 247 24.77 1.26 -2.55
N ASN A 248 25.15 1.04 -1.29
CA ASN A 248 26.16 0.04 -0.92
C ASN A 248 25.50 -1.08 -0.12
N PHE A 249 25.65 -2.30 -0.61
CA PHE A 249 25.03 -3.47 -0.03
C PHE A 249 26.07 -4.53 0.34
N THR A 250 25.96 -5.04 1.57
CA THR A 250 26.78 -6.17 2.04
C THR A 250 25.93 -7.42 2.05
N PHE A 251 26.35 -8.46 1.35
CA PHE A 251 25.63 -9.73 1.26
C PHE A 251 25.49 -10.41 2.62
N SER A 252 24.29 -10.86 2.94
CA SER A 252 23.96 -11.65 4.14
C SER A 252 22.94 -12.76 3.85
N GLY A 253 22.68 -13.03 2.57
CA GLY A 253 21.63 -13.94 2.10
C GLY A 253 22.00 -15.42 2.21
N ASN A 254 21.04 -16.27 1.84
CA ASN A 254 21.19 -17.71 1.81
C ASN A 254 21.10 -18.22 0.37
N ILE A 255 22.17 -18.80 -0.12
CA ILE A 255 22.27 -19.38 -1.46
C ILE A 255 22.40 -20.89 -1.35
N LYS A 256 21.64 -21.62 -2.16
CA LYS A 256 21.70 -23.08 -2.23
C LYS A 256 21.97 -23.57 -3.66
N ASP A 257 22.68 -24.67 -3.73
CA ASP A 257 22.84 -25.40 -4.99
C ASP A 257 21.60 -26.27 -5.34
N ASN A 258 21.65 -26.97 -6.48
CA ASN A 258 20.61 -27.91 -6.89
C ASN A 258 20.46 -29.14 -5.95
N ASN A 259 21.41 -29.39 -5.06
CA ASN A 259 21.37 -30.45 -4.06
C ASN A 259 20.95 -29.93 -2.68
N SER A 260 20.48 -28.68 -2.59
CA SER A 260 20.12 -28.00 -1.33
C SER A 260 21.29 -27.73 -0.39
N THR A 261 22.54 -27.82 -0.87
CA THR A 261 23.75 -27.47 -0.11
C THR A 261 23.92 -25.95 -0.07
N ASN A 262 24.26 -25.41 1.09
CA ASN A 262 24.50 -23.97 1.22
C ASN A 262 25.83 -23.57 0.57
N ILE A 263 25.79 -22.56 -0.29
CA ILE A 263 26.96 -21.93 -0.91
C ILE A 263 27.37 -20.74 -0.04
N THR A 264 28.54 -20.83 0.59
CA THR A 264 29.05 -19.82 1.53
C THR A 264 30.28 -19.08 1.01
N SER A 265 30.84 -19.50 -0.11
CA SER A 265 32.05 -18.91 -0.71
C SER A 265 31.88 -18.69 -2.20
N GLY A 266 32.74 -17.88 -2.82
CA GLY A 266 32.66 -17.58 -4.26
C GLY A 266 31.65 -16.51 -4.62
N ILE A 267 31.08 -15.80 -3.66
CA ILE A 267 30.11 -14.73 -3.89
C ILE A 267 30.89 -13.44 -4.19
N SER A 268 30.63 -12.83 -5.37
CA SER A 268 31.26 -11.56 -5.71
C SER A 268 30.68 -10.39 -4.90
N LEU A 269 31.36 -9.25 -4.95
CA LEU A 269 30.82 -8.01 -4.42
C LEU A 269 29.52 -7.66 -5.16
N ILE A 270 28.55 -7.12 -4.44
CA ILE A 270 27.28 -6.64 -5.01
C ILE A 270 27.57 -5.36 -5.79
N THR A 271 27.13 -5.33 -7.05
CA THR A 271 27.11 -4.11 -7.89
C THR A 271 25.70 -3.54 -7.88
N THR A 272 25.59 -2.29 -7.48
CA THR A 272 24.30 -1.59 -7.45
C THR A 272 24.01 -1.03 -8.83
N THR A 273 22.93 -1.51 -9.45
CA THR A 273 22.44 -1.01 -10.74
C THR A 273 21.56 0.23 -10.54
N SER A 274 20.74 0.24 -9.47
CA SER A 274 19.95 1.39 -9.03
C SER A 274 19.94 1.42 -7.50
N SER A 275 20.26 2.59 -6.94
CA SER A 275 20.11 2.81 -5.48
C SER A 275 18.67 2.60 -5.05
N SER A 276 18.45 2.38 -3.75
CA SER A 276 17.10 2.21 -3.21
C SER A 276 16.28 3.48 -3.38
N GLU A 277 15.07 3.32 -3.87
CA GLU A 277 14.12 4.39 -4.14
C GLU A 277 12.67 3.91 -4.04
N ASN A 278 11.74 4.86 -4.07
CA ASN A 278 10.29 4.59 -4.11
C ASN A 278 9.72 3.96 -2.84
N GLY A 279 10.39 4.09 -1.69
CA GLY A 279 9.78 3.88 -0.39
C GLY A 279 8.68 4.91 -0.14
N ASP A 280 7.56 4.50 0.47
CA ASP A 280 6.47 5.44 0.78
C ASP A 280 5.76 5.04 2.08
N ASP A 281 5.11 6.01 2.69
CA ASP A 281 4.28 5.78 3.86
C ASP A 281 2.89 5.27 3.44
N ILE A 282 2.13 4.78 4.39
CA ILE A 282 0.74 4.35 4.15
C ILE A 282 -0.09 5.51 3.61
N GLU A 283 -1.05 5.23 2.76
CA GLU A 283 -1.91 6.24 2.17
C GLU A 283 -2.67 7.02 3.24
N THR A 284 -2.63 8.36 3.16
CA THR A 284 -3.30 9.24 4.11
C THR A 284 -4.82 9.20 3.94
N ILE A 285 -5.56 9.50 5.01
CA ILE A 285 -7.03 9.57 5.02
C ILE A 285 -7.53 10.51 3.92
N ASP A 286 -6.92 11.69 3.78
CA ASP A 286 -7.32 12.68 2.77
C ASP A 286 -7.10 12.17 1.34
N SER A 287 -6.01 11.43 1.12
CA SER A 287 -5.75 10.76 -0.16
C SER A 287 -6.82 9.72 -0.48
N VAL A 288 -7.18 8.87 0.49
CA VAL A 288 -8.23 7.86 0.32
C VAL A 288 -9.56 8.51 -0.02
N LYS A 289 -9.99 9.55 0.72
CA LYS A 289 -11.20 10.32 0.44
C LYS A 289 -11.20 10.94 -0.95
N TYR A 290 -10.05 11.43 -1.39
CA TYR A 290 -9.91 12.05 -2.71
C TYR A 290 -9.91 11.01 -3.85
N LEU A 291 -9.17 9.90 -3.70
CA LEU A 291 -8.96 8.93 -4.77
C LEU A 291 -10.09 7.91 -4.89
N ALA A 292 -10.64 7.42 -3.78
CA ALA A 292 -11.60 6.32 -3.81
C ALA A 292 -12.85 6.62 -4.69
N PRO A 293 -13.52 7.79 -4.60
CA PRO A 293 -14.62 8.11 -5.49
C PRO A 293 -14.22 8.25 -6.96
N ARG A 294 -13.00 8.76 -7.23
CA ARG A 294 -12.48 8.96 -8.60
C ARG A 294 -12.15 7.65 -9.28
N VAL A 295 -11.49 6.75 -8.57
CA VAL A 295 -11.19 5.40 -9.07
C VAL A 295 -12.48 4.62 -9.30
N TYR A 296 -13.46 4.74 -8.40
CA TYR A 296 -14.78 4.15 -8.58
C TYR A 296 -15.49 4.70 -9.82
N ALA A 297 -15.50 6.03 -9.99
CA ALA A 297 -16.14 6.69 -11.14
C ALA A 297 -15.49 6.28 -12.47
N SER A 298 -14.17 6.11 -12.51
CA SER A 298 -13.44 5.63 -13.69
C SER A 298 -13.65 4.13 -13.97
N GLN A 299 -14.19 3.37 -13.01
CA GLN A 299 -14.34 1.91 -13.07
C GLN A 299 -13.04 1.20 -13.53
N TYR A 300 -11.91 1.67 -13.04
CA TYR A 300 -10.58 1.20 -13.42
C TYR A 300 -10.30 1.28 -14.94
N ARG A 301 -10.85 2.31 -15.62
CA ARG A 301 -10.61 2.59 -17.04
C ARG A 301 -10.14 4.01 -17.21
N ALA A 302 -9.12 4.21 -18.02
CA ALA A 302 -8.60 5.53 -18.38
C ALA A 302 -9.17 5.94 -19.75
N VAL A 303 -10.25 6.71 -19.74
CA VAL A 303 -10.97 7.20 -20.94
C VAL A 303 -10.77 8.69 -21.10
N THR A 304 -11.08 9.45 -20.04
CA THR A 304 -11.02 10.91 -20.03
C THR A 304 -9.72 11.39 -19.35
N ALA A 305 -9.33 12.63 -19.60
CA ALA A 305 -8.19 13.24 -18.92
C ALA A 305 -8.32 13.17 -17.37
N ASN A 306 -9.53 13.29 -16.85
CA ASN A 306 -9.80 13.19 -15.42
C ASN A 306 -9.62 11.77 -14.87
N ASP A 307 -9.91 10.73 -15.66
CA ASP A 307 -9.65 9.35 -15.24
C ASP A 307 -8.15 9.12 -15.08
N TYR A 308 -7.32 9.64 -16.01
CA TYR A 308 -5.87 9.59 -15.87
C TYR A 308 -5.37 10.32 -14.62
N LYS A 309 -5.96 11.50 -14.28
CA LYS A 309 -5.62 12.23 -13.04
C LYS A 309 -5.95 11.44 -11.78
N GLY A 310 -6.99 10.59 -11.79
CA GLY A 310 -7.37 9.73 -10.67
C GLY A 310 -6.53 8.44 -10.59
N LEU A 311 -6.30 7.78 -11.74
CA LEU A 311 -5.62 6.49 -11.80
C LEU A 311 -4.10 6.59 -11.58
N ILE A 312 -3.45 7.64 -12.06
CA ILE A 312 -1.99 7.77 -11.96
C ILE A 312 -1.50 7.81 -10.50
N PRO A 313 -2.08 8.62 -9.60
CA PRO A 313 -1.70 8.59 -8.19
C PRO A 313 -1.99 7.24 -7.51
N TYR A 314 -2.99 6.50 -7.98
CA TYR A 314 -3.27 5.15 -7.52
C TYR A 314 -2.18 4.15 -7.93
N LEU A 315 -1.65 4.26 -9.16
CA LEU A 315 -0.66 3.35 -9.73
C LEU A 315 0.79 3.67 -9.32
N TYR A 316 1.08 4.94 -9.05
CA TYR A 316 2.40 5.43 -8.72
C TYR A 316 2.31 6.45 -7.59
N SER A 317 2.86 6.10 -6.44
CA SER A 317 2.67 6.84 -5.18
C SER A 317 3.58 8.07 -5.02
N ASN A 318 4.76 8.07 -5.65
CA ASN A 318 5.73 9.17 -5.52
C ASN A 318 5.35 10.37 -6.40
N ILE A 319 4.11 10.86 -6.23
CA ILE A 319 3.53 11.97 -7.00
C ILE A 319 3.11 13.08 -6.03
N ASP A 320 3.51 14.31 -6.37
CA ASP A 320 3.03 15.53 -5.72
C ASP A 320 1.78 16.07 -6.45
N SER A 321 1.84 16.12 -7.79
CA SER A 321 0.70 16.54 -8.60
C SER A 321 0.69 15.89 -9.99
N VAL A 322 -0.49 15.75 -10.57
CA VAL A 322 -0.73 15.23 -11.91
C VAL A 322 -1.62 16.17 -12.69
N THR A 323 -1.22 16.48 -13.90
CA THR A 323 -2.07 17.17 -14.88
C THR A 323 -2.20 16.31 -16.12
N ALA A 324 -3.41 16.14 -16.62
CA ALA A 324 -3.68 15.46 -17.87
C ALA A 324 -4.65 16.29 -18.72
N TYR A 325 -4.43 16.27 -20.02
CA TYR A 325 -5.30 16.93 -21.01
C TYR A 325 -5.29 16.16 -22.33
N GLY A 326 -6.35 16.32 -23.10
CA GLY A 326 -6.49 15.67 -24.40
C GLY A 326 -5.60 16.30 -25.46
N GLY A 327 -5.18 15.51 -26.45
CA GLY A 327 -4.39 16.05 -27.56
C GLY A 327 -5.19 17.02 -28.46
N GLU A 328 -6.48 17.04 -28.37
CA GLU A 328 -7.38 18.01 -29.02
C GLU A 328 -7.21 19.45 -28.51
N GLU A 329 -6.71 19.61 -27.28
CA GLU A 329 -6.43 20.90 -26.66
C GLU A 329 -5.13 21.56 -27.16
N LEU A 330 -4.32 20.85 -27.97
CA LEU A 330 -3.08 21.36 -28.52
C LEU A 330 -3.30 22.12 -29.83
N ASP A 331 -2.39 23.01 -30.13
CA ASP A 331 -2.28 23.69 -31.43
C ASP A 331 -0.92 23.33 -32.09
N PRO A 332 -0.87 22.53 -33.20
CA PRO A 332 -2.00 21.83 -33.85
C PRO A 332 -2.55 20.64 -33.03
N PRO A 333 -3.86 20.30 -33.16
CA PRO A 333 -4.49 19.18 -32.45
C PRO A 333 -3.84 17.83 -32.76
N GLN A 334 -3.64 17.00 -31.74
CA GLN A 334 -3.14 15.63 -31.84
C GLN A 334 -4.16 14.63 -31.32
N TYR A 335 -5.11 14.23 -32.16
CA TYR A 335 -6.17 13.29 -31.79
C TYR A 335 -5.64 11.90 -31.42
N GLY A 336 -6.35 11.20 -30.52
CA GLY A 336 -5.99 9.86 -30.06
C GLY A 336 -4.84 9.83 -29.05
N LYS A 337 -4.45 10.97 -28.53
CA LYS A 337 -3.42 11.08 -27.48
C LYS A 337 -3.96 11.78 -26.24
N VAL A 338 -3.49 11.36 -25.08
CA VAL A 338 -3.63 12.08 -23.82
C VAL A 338 -2.24 12.43 -23.30
N PHE A 339 -2.02 13.71 -23.05
CA PHE A 339 -0.77 14.23 -22.52
C PHE A 339 -0.86 14.31 -21.00
N ILE A 340 0.15 13.76 -20.33
CA ILE A 340 0.19 13.61 -18.89
C ILE A 340 1.49 14.22 -18.39
N SER A 341 1.38 15.16 -17.47
CA SER A 341 2.51 15.77 -16.79
C SER A 341 2.45 15.43 -15.30
N ILE A 342 3.53 14.89 -14.77
CA ILE A 342 3.61 14.39 -13.39
C ILE A 342 4.74 15.11 -12.67
N LYS A 343 4.43 15.73 -11.52
CA LYS A 343 5.43 16.25 -10.61
C LYS A 343 5.73 15.19 -9.55
N PRO A 344 6.95 14.65 -9.50
CA PRO A 344 7.34 13.75 -8.43
C PRO A 344 7.51 14.51 -7.12
N ARG A 345 7.34 13.84 -5.96
CA ARG A 345 7.61 14.42 -4.64
C ARG A 345 9.09 14.71 -4.45
N ASN A 346 9.96 13.84 -5.00
CA ASN A 346 11.40 13.97 -4.93
C ASN A 346 11.94 14.30 -6.34
N GLY A 347 12.50 15.48 -6.48
CA GLY A 347 13.06 15.96 -7.77
C GLY A 347 12.07 16.73 -8.64
N ASN A 348 12.57 17.20 -9.77
CA ASN A 348 11.80 18.05 -10.69
C ASN A 348 11.24 17.30 -11.89
N PHE A 349 11.84 16.17 -12.25
CA PHE A 349 11.47 15.38 -13.44
C PHE A 349 11.48 13.90 -13.14
N LEU A 350 10.64 13.15 -13.86
CA LEU A 350 10.67 11.70 -13.85
C LEU A 350 11.77 11.18 -14.78
N SER A 351 12.48 10.14 -14.35
CA SER A 351 13.39 9.42 -15.23
C SER A 351 12.63 8.75 -16.39
N GLU A 352 13.28 8.54 -17.54
CA GLU A 352 12.67 7.84 -18.67
C GLU A 352 12.28 6.40 -18.33
N ILE A 353 13.02 5.75 -17.43
CA ILE A 353 12.69 4.41 -16.93
C ILE A 353 11.35 4.44 -16.19
N THR A 354 11.19 5.38 -15.27
CA THR A 354 9.94 5.54 -14.50
C THR A 354 8.77 5.92 -15.40
N LYS A 355 8.97 6.80 -16.38
CA LYS A 355 7.94 7.14 -17.38
C LYS A 355 7.48 5.90 -18.16
N ASN A 356 8.40 5.05 -18.59
CA ASN A 356 8.10 3.83 -19.31
C ASN A 356 7.37 2.80 -18.43
N ASP A 357 7.72 2.68 -17.15
CA ASP A 357 7.04 1.82 -16.20
C ASP A 357 5.59 2.30 -15.95
N ILE A 358 5.39 3.60 -15.80
CA ILE A 358 4.04 4.19 -15.67
C ILE A 358 3.23 3.94 -16.96
N LYS A 359 3.80 4.17 -18.14
CA LYS A 359 3.14 3.88 -19.43
C LYS A 359 2.74 2.41 -19.54
N LYS A 360 3.61 1.50 -19.13
CA LYS A 360 3.34 0.05 -19.16
C LYS A 360 2.19 -0.32 -18.24
N LYS A 361 2.12 0.23 -17.02
CA LYS A 361 1.01 0.03 -16.09
C LYS A 361 -0.28 0.63 -16.64
N LEU A 362 -0.25 1.88 -17.13
CA LEU A 362 -1.42 2.56 -17.69
C LEU A 362 -2.03 1.83 -18.89
N LYS A 363 -1.23 1.07 -19.65
CA LYS A 363 -1.71 0.31 -20.80
C LYS A 363 -2.80 -0.71 -20.44
N GLN A 364 -2.79 -1.22 -19.21
CA GLN A 364 -3.81 -2.17 -18.73
C GLN A 364 -5.17 -1.50 -18.51
N TYR A 365 -5.17 -0.19 -18.27
CA TYR A 365 -6.36 0.62 -17.97
C TYR A 365 -6.82 1.48 -19.16
N SER A 366 -5.95 1.67 -20.15
CA SER A 366 -6.22 2.51 -21.32
C SER A 366 -7.10 1.79 -22.35
N ILE A 367 -7.99 2.54 -22.98
CA ILE A 367 -8.83 2.04 -24.09
C ILE A 367 -7.99 1.95 -25.36
N ALA A 368 -8.33 0.97 -26.21
CA ALA A 368 -7.75 0.84 -27.54
C ALA A 368 -7.99 2.11 -28.37
N GLY A 369 -6.95 2.69 -28.93
CA GLY A 369 -7.01 3.92 -29.73
C GLY A 369 -6.62 5.20 -28.98
N ILE A 370 -6.48 5.17 -27.65
CA ILE A 370 -5.97 6.30 -26.86
C ILE A 370 -4.55 5.97 -26.38
N LYS A 371 -3.59 6.81 -26.74
CA LYS A 371 -2.18 6.65 -26.38
C LYS A 371 -1.79 7.67 -25.32
N PRO A 372 -1.46 7.23 -24.08
CA PRO A 372 -0.93 8.14 -23.08
C PRO A 372 0.54 8.54 -23.39
N GLU A 373 0.80 9.82 -23.38
CA GLU A 373 2.14 10.38 -23.56
C GLU A 373 2.53 11.15 -22.28
N LEU A 374 3.61 10.70 -21.63
CA LEU A 374 4.16 11.44 -20.48
C LEU A 374 5.10 12.53 -20.99
N ILE A 375 4.83 13.74 -20.57
CA ILE A 375 5.63 14.93 -20.91
C ILE A 375 6.24 15.53 -19.64
N ASP A 376 7.35 16.23 -19.81
CA ASP A 376 7.98 16.92 -18.69
C ASP A 376 7.20 18.17 -18.31
N LEU A 377 7.28 18.52 -17.03
CA LEU A 377 6.68 19.74 -16.49
C LEU A 377 7.34 20.98 -17.06
N LYS A 378 6.53 21.97 -17.39
CA LYS A 378 7.00 23.33 -17.66
C LYS A 378 6.85 24.15 -16.37
N TYR A 379 7.96 24.66 -15.87
CA TYR A 379 7.96 25.53 -14.69
C TYR A 379 7.86 26.99 -15.12
N LEU A 380 6.94 27.73 -14.51
CA LEU A 380 6.88 29.17 -14.58
C LEU A 380 7.51 29.73 -13.29
N TYR A 381 8.60 30.42 -13.42
CA TYR A 381 9.24 31.11 -12.29
C TYR A 381 8.70 32.54 -12.27
N VAL A 382 8.17 32.94 -11.11
CA VAL A 382 7.71 34.32 -10.84
C VAL A 382 8.67 34.93 -9.84
N GLU A 383 9.43 35.92 -10.28
CA GLU A 383 10.33 36.71 -9.44
C GLU A 383 9.59 37.99 -9.04
N ILE A 384 9.55 38.29 -7.75
CA ILE A 384 8.91 39.50 -7.22
C ILE A 384 10.01 40.32 -6.54
N ASP A 385 10.26 41.49 -7.09
CA ASP A 385 11.09 42.52 -6.45
C ASP A 385 10.17 43.53 -5.79
N SER A 386 10.24 43.67 -4.45
CA SER A 386 9.38 44.57 -3.70
C SER A 386 10.19 45.43 -2.77
N THR A 387 9.93 46.73 -2.80
CA THR A 387 10.50 47.70 -1.86
C THR A 387 9.43 48.10 -0.87
N VAL A 388 9.69 47.88 0.42
CA VAL A 388 8.78 48.24 1.51
C VAL A 388 9.31 49.54 2.14
N TYR A 389 8.47 50.58 2.16
CA TYR A 389 8.72 51.80 2.87
C TYR A 389 7.98 51.74 4.23
N TYR A 390 8.65 52.08 5.35
CA TYR A 390 8.09 52.10 6.70
C TYR A 390 8.38 53.43 7.39
#